data_d87d0dc6e6bf318d6b26aa3a8a745913
#
_entry.id   d87d0dc6e6bf318d6b26aa3a8a745913
#
_cell.length_a   1.000
_cell.length_b   1.000
_cell.length_c   1.000
_cell.angle_alpha   90.00
_cell.angle_beta   90.00
_cell.angle_gamma   90.00
#
_symmetry.space_group_name_H-M   'P 1'
#
loop_
_entity.id
_entity.type
_entity.pdbx_description
1 polymer ?
#
loop_
_entity_poly.entity_id
_entity_poly.type
_entity_poly.pdbx_seq_one_letter_code
_entity_poly.pdbx_strand_id
1 'polypeptide(L)'
;MHRKTRFEYIHLLALSNMPKQNQPSRLTHDRRRVISKDDKNLNQRVKDVGRRTQSVFVRGGNKVHVLFDGPNIKRAINRMINRRGTEYIVGCVTYLSNKDILKNMAKKRGICIVLTRDKETQNPANQKLYSKLTPSYPGGALRVAGDKGRGKASMHHRFLIGLDLVGEPQWVINGTFDMTESATTNIENIMILEDEDVSKCYMEEFKRMYALSKTLKINHII
;
A
#
# COMPACT_ATOMS: atom_id res chain seq x y z
N MET A 1 -5.44 14.64 42.41
CA MET A 1 -6.24 15.08 41.24
C MET A 1 -5.58 14.52 39.96
N HIS A 2 -5.99 13.32 39.47
CA HIS A 2 -5.40 12.67 38.31
C HIS A 2 -6.00 13.27 37.04
N ARG A 3 -5.17 13.88 36.20
CA ARG A 3 -5.55 14.32 34.86
C ARG A 3 -5.71 13.05 33.96
N LYS A 4 -6.95 12.70 33.65
CA LYS A 4 -7.25 11.69 32.63
C LYS A 4 -6.65 12.14 31.29
N THR A 5 -5.88 11.29 30.67
CA THR A 5 -5.21 11.56 29.40
C THR A 5 -6.22 11.59 28.27
N ARG A 6 -5.99 12.44 27.29
CA ARG A 6 -6.86 12.74 26.13
C ARG A 6 -7.20 11.52 25.24
N PHE A 7 -6.56 10.38 25.49
CA PHE A 7 -6.81 9.11 24.79
C PHE A 7 -8.11 8.42 25.23
N GLU A 8 -8.55 8.56 26.46
CA GLU A 8 -9.82 7.96 26.93
C GLU A 8 -11.06 8.64 26.33
N TYR A 9 -10.95 9.90 25.88
CA TYR A 9 -12.06 10.63 25.27
C TYR A 9 -12.38 10.20 23.85
N ILE A 10 -11.41 9.69 23.09
CA ILE A 10 -11.60 9.23 21.71
C ILE A 10 -12.33 7.88 21.68
N HIS A 11 -12.14 7.05 22.70
CA HIS A 11 -12.81 5.74 22.79
C HIS A 11 -14.31 5.86 23.12
N LEU A 12 -14.70 6.88 23.89
CA LEU A 12 -16.10 7.13 24.28
C LEU A 12 -16.94 7.77 23.15
N LEU A 13 -16.35 8.62 22.30
CA LEU A 13 -17.06 9.25 21.19
C LEU A 13 -17.30 8.30 20.01
N ALA A 14 -16.48 7.27 19.85
CA ALA A 14 -16.69 6.25 18.80
C ALA A 14 -17.87 5.32 19.08
N LEU A 15 -18.24 5.15 20.34
CA LEU A 15 -19.33 4.25 20.76
C LEU A 15 -20.71 4.94 20.85
N SER A 16 -20.76 6.28 20.95
CA SER A 16 -22.03 7.01 21.14
C SER A 16 -22.82 7.28 19.86
N ASN A 17 -22.22 7.11 18.67
CA ASN A 17 -22.86 7.37 17.38
C ASN A 17 -23.11 6.12 16.53
N MET A 18 -23.07 4.93 17.10
CA MET A 18 -23.53 3.74 16.39
C MET A 18 -25.04 3.63 16.51
N PRO A 19 -25.80 3.42 15.42
CA PRO A 19 -27.22 3.12 15.49
C PRO A 19 -27.40 1.87 16.35
N LYS A 20 -28.33 1.91 17.30
CA LYS A 20 -28.70 0.77 18.15
C LYS A 20 -29.14 -0.38 17.23
N GLN A 21 -28.24 -1.28 16.92
CA GLN A 21 -28.63 -2.57 16.33
C GLN A 21 -29.27 -3.41 17.41
N ASN A 22 -30.44 -3.97 17.07
CA ASN A 22 -31.17 -4.93 17.90
C ASN A 22 -30.21 -6.00 18.43
N GLN A 23 -30.23 -6.20 19.76
CA GLN A 23 -29.46 -7.26 20.40
C GLN A 23 -29.82 -8.60 19.76
N PRO A 24 -28.87 -9.41 19.34
CA PRO A 24 -29.16 -10.75 18.85
C PRO A 24 -29.69 -11.59 20.01
N SER A 25 -30.89 -12.15 19.82
CA SER A 25 -31.45 -13.22 20.67
C SER A 25 -30.43 -14.35 20.86
N ARG A 26 -30.42 -14.94 22.08
CA ARG A 26 -29.56 -16.07 22.49
C ARG A 26 -29.35 -17.05 21.36
N LEU A 27 -28.11 -17.17 20.89
CA LEU A 27 -27.66 -18.19 19.93
C LEU A 27 -27.75 -19.57 20.59
N THR A 28 -28.78 -20.33 20.24
CA THR A 28 -28.78 -21.80 20.38
C THR A 28 -27.70 -22.35 19.46
N HIS A 29 -26.83 -23.21 19.98
CA HIS A 29 -25.80 -23.89 19.20
C HIS A 29 -26.43 -24.79 18.14
N ASP A 30 -26.60 -24.27 16.92
CA ASP A 30 -26.88 -25.14 15.77
C ASP A 30 -25.54 -25.39 15.04
N ARG A 31 -25.11 -26.63 15.15
CA ARG A 31 -23.90 -27.15 14.53
C ARG A 31 -24.19 -27.40 13.05
N ARG A 32 -23.45 -26.75 12.17
CA ARG A 32 -23.42 -26.85 10.72
C ARG A 32 -24.23 -25.77 9.99
N ARG A 33 -23.83 -24.53 10.13
CA ARG A 33 -24.17 -23.54 9.12
C ARG A 33 -23.35 -23.85 7.86
N VAL A 34 -24.00 -24.39 6.85
CA VAL A 34 -23.42 -24.43 5.50
C VAL A 34 -23.19 -22.98 5.10
N ILE A 35 -21.92 -22.56 4.97
CA ILE A 35 -21.59 -21.22 4.50
C ILE A 35 -22.16 -21.08 3.10
N SER A 36 -23.15 -20.22 2.89
CA SER A 36 -23.76 -19.99 1.58
C SER A 36 -22.72 -19.44 0.60
N LYS A 37 -22.95 -19.60 -0.71
CA LYS A 37 -22.08 -18.99 -1.73
C LYS A 37 -21.98 -17.48 -1.54
N ASP A 38 -23.06 -16.84 -1.07
CA ASP A 38 -23.12 -15.39 -0.82
C ASP A 38 -22.28 -14.97 0.39
N ASP A 39 -22.14 -15.83 1.42
CA ASP A 39 -21.29 -15.57 2.57
C ASP A 39 -19.79 -15.51 2.20
N LYS A 40 -19.40 -16.05 1.04
CA LYS A 40 -18.02 -16.01 0.54
C LYS A 40 -17.70 -14.77 -0.27
N ASN A 41 -18.70 -14.03 -0.75
CA ASN A 41 -18.52 -12.84 -1.56
C ASN A 41 -18.49 -11.58 -0.71
N LEU A 42 -17.34 -11.32 -0.09
CA LEU A 42 -17.13 -10.13 0.74
C LEU A 42 -17.36 -8.82 -0.05
N ASN A 43 -17.00 -8.78 -1.33
CA ASN A 43 -17.18 -7.60 -2.19
C ASN A 43 -18.67 -7.23 -2.38
N GLN A 44 -19.56 -8.22 -2.46
CA GLN A 44 -21.00 -7.96 -2.53
C GLN A 44 -21.49 -7.37 -1.21
N ARG A 45 -21.13 -7.96 -0.09
CA ARG A 45 -21.51 -7.48 1.26
C ARG A 45 -21.02 -6.05 1.54
N VAL A 46 -19.85 -5.69 1.03
CA VAL A 46 -19.32 -4.30 1.15
C VAL A 46 -20.16 -3.30 0.35
N LYS A 47 -20.72 -3.71 -0.79
CA LYS A 47 -21.66 -2.84 -1.55
C LYS A 47 -22.94 -2.55 -0.74
N ASP A 48 -23.43 -3.56 -0.03
CA ASP A 48 -24.70 -3.47 0.73
C ASP A 48 -24.58 -2.55 1.96
N VAL A 49 -23.41 -2.51 2.62
CA VAL A 49 -23.16 -1.64 3.79
C VAL A 49 -22.54 -0.30 3.45
N GLY A 50 -22.28 -0.04 2.18
CA GLY A 50 -21.63 1.18 1.71
C GLY A 50 -20.10 1.14 1.90
N ARG A 51 -19.40 1.89 1.04
CA ARG A 51 -17.94 1.97 1.06
C ARG A 51 -17.46 3.19 1.82
N ARG A 52 -16.62 2.97 2.81
CA ARG A 52 -15.91 4.05 3.48
C ARG A 52 -14.74 4.49 2.60
N THR A 53 -14.81 5.70 2.03
CA THR A 53 -13.90 6.07 0.95
C THR A 53 -12.65 6.80 1.39
N GLN A 54 -12.79 7.80 2.26
CA GLN A 54 -11.63 8.63 2.61
C GLN A 54 -11.86 9.43 3.88
N SER A 55 -10.80 9.60 4.68
CA SER A 55 -10.71 10.60 5.73
C SER A 55 -9.40 11.38 5.57
N VAL A 56 -9.44 12.69 5.75
CA VAL A 56 -8.26 13.57 5.68
C VAL A 56 -8.10 14.26 7.03
N PHE A 57 -6.90 14.19 7.56
CA PHE A 57 -6.52 14.86 8.79
C PHE A 57 -5.39 15.83 8.48
N VAL A 58 -5.48 17.06 9.00
CA VAL A 58 -4.44 18.08 8.86
C VAL A 58 -4.02 18.50 10.26
N ARG A 59 -2.73 18.46 10.54
CA ARG A 59 -2.17 18.93 11.80
C ARG A 59 -0.79 19.55 11.57
N GLY A 60 -0.62 20.80 11.96
CA GLY A 60 0.69 21.47 11.87
C GLY A 60 1.25 21.58 10.45
N GLY A 61 0.40 21.69 9.42
CA GLY A 61 0.83 21.69 8.02
C GLY A 61 0.94 20.31 7.37
N ASN A 62 1.03 19.24 8.15
CA ASN A 62 1.12 17.86 7.67
C ASN A 62 -0.26 17.30 7.33
N LYS A 63 -0.36 16.49 6.28
CA LYS A 63 -1.61 15.89 5.82
C LYS A 63 -1.53 14.38 5.91
N VAL A 64 -2.60 13.78 6.46
CA VAL A 64 -2.79 12.34 6.48
C VAL A 64 -4.10 12.02 5.76
N HIS A 65 -4.01 11.21 4.71
CA HIS A 65 -5.17 10.71 3.99
C HIS A 65 -5.32 9.22 4.29
N VAL A 66 -6.51 8.79 4.70
CA VAL A 66 -6.83 7.38 4.95
C VAL A 66 -7.87 6.92 3.94
N LEU A 67 -7.57 5.88 3.18
CA LEU A 67 -8.44 5.34 2.12
C LEU A 67 -8.68 3.85 2.34
N PHE A 68 -9.91 3.39 2.04
CA PHE A 68 -10.37 2.01 2.24
C PHE A 68 -10.98 1.34 1.00
N ASP A 69 -11.01 2.01 -0.15
CA ASP A 69 -11.64 1.50 -1.37
C ASP A 69 -10.61 1.33 -2.48
N GLY A 70 -10.46 0.12 -2.99
CA GLY A 70 -9.41 -0.24 -3.94
C GLY A 70 -9.31 0.66 -5.17
N PRO A 71 -10.40 0.97 -5.90
CA PRO A 71 -10.37 1.92 -7.01
C PRO A 71 -9.95 3.33 -6.60
N ASN A 72 -10.38 3.82 -5.42
CA ASN A 72 -9.97 5.12 -4.88
C ASN A 72 -8.50 5.10 -4.46
N ILE A 73 -8.05 4.00 -3.85
CA ILE A 73 -6.64 3.77 -3.51
C ILE A 73 -5.77 3.87 -4.77
N LYS A 74 -6.09 3.12 -5.84
CA LYS A 74 -5.35 3.17 -7.10
C LYS A 74 -5.29 4.59 -7.68
N ARG A 75 -6.42 5.32 -7.68
CA ARG A 75 -6.45 6.72 -8.14
C ARG A 75 -5.56 7.63 -7.28
N ALA A 76 -5.59 7.45 -5.96
CA ALA A 76 -4.78 8.24 -5.04
C ALA A 76 -3.28 7.97 -5.22
N ILE A 77 -2.87 6.71 -5.35
CA ILE A 77 -1.48 6.32 -5.65
C ILE A 77 -1.01 6.99 -6.95
N ASN A 78 -1.78 6.86 -8.03
CA ASN A 78 -1.45 7.47 -9.31
C ASN A 78 -1.37 9.01 -9.23
N ARG A 79 -2.26 9.65 -8.46
CA ARG A 79 -2.21 11.09 -8.21
C ARG A 79 -0.93 11.50 -7.49
N MET A 80 -0.52 10.75 -6.46
CA MET A 80 0.71 11.05 -5.72
C MET A 80 1.96 10.82 -6.59
N ILE A 81 2.01 9.75 -7.36
CA ILE A 81 3.09 9.53 -8.32
C ILE A 81 3.18 10.70 -9.32
N ASN A 82 2.05 11.18 -9.85
CA ASN A 82 2.01 12.27 -10.84
C ASN A 82 2.01 13.68 -10.21
N ARG A 83 2.11 13.80 -8.89
CA ARG A 83 2.13 15.09 -8.20
C ARG A 83 3.30 15.93 -8.70
N ARG A 84 3.04 17.22 -8.95
CA ARG A 84 4.10 18.19 -9.26
C ARG A 84 5.14 18.23 -8.14
N GLY A 85 6.41 18.18 -8.49
CA GLY A 85 7.51 18.10 -7.53
C GLY A 85 7.89 16.68 -7.11
N THR A 86 7.13 15.65 -7.48
CA THR A 86 7.56 14.26 -7.33
C THR A 86 8.38 13.86 -8.55
N GLU A 87 9.68 13.69 -8.40
CA GLU A 87 10.62 13.39 -9.48
C GLU A 87 11.11 11.93 -9.46
N TYR A 88 11.27 11.37 -8.25
CA TYR A 88 11.70 9.98 -8.06
C TYR A 88 10.71 9.24 -7.20
N ILE A 89 10.62 7.93 -7.41
CA ILE A 89 9.83 7.02 -6.55
C ILE A 89 10.75 5.90 -6.07
N VAL A 90 10.80 5.72 -4.76
CA VAL A 90 11.48 4.60 -4.13
C VAL A 90 10.51 3.87 -3.19
N GLY A 91 10.83 2.65 -2.78
CA GLY A 91 9.99 1.93 -1.84
C GLY A 91 10.21 0.44 -1.81
N CYS A 92 9.41 -0.20 -0.98
CA CYS A 92 9.38 -1.65 -0.82
C CYS A 92 7.93 -2.11 -0.97
N VAL A 93 7.66 -3.00 -1.91
CA VAL A 93 6.31 -3.54 -2.12
C VAL A 93 6.39 -5.04 -2.41
N THR A 94 5.44 -5.79 -1.89
CA THR A 94 5.42 -7.24 -2.09
C THR A 94 5.29 -7.57 -3.57
N TYR A 95 4.33 -6.92 -4.26
CA TYR A 95 4.05 -7.11 -5.69
C TYR A 95 3.86 -5.79 -6.41
N LEU A 96 4.28 -5.74 -7.67
CA LEU A 96 4.13 -4.58 -8.54
C LEU A 96 3.78 -5.06 -9.96
N SER A 97 2.51 -5.09 -10.30
CA SER A 97 2.04 -5.55 -11.62
C SER A 97 0.90 -4.70 -12.19
N ASN A 98 0.42 -3.68 -11.45
CA ASN A 98 -0.61 -2.80 -11.96
C ASN A 98 -0.06 -1.92 -13.10
N LYS A 99 -0.65 -2.07 -14.28
CA LYS A 99 -0.19 -1.41 -15.51
C LYS A 99 -0.23 0.11 -15.44
N ASP A 100 -1.25 0.69 -14.78
CA ASP A 100 -1.41 2.14 -14.69
C ASP A 100 -0.37 2.74 -13.73
N ILE A 101 -0.12 2.08 -12.61
CA ILE A 101 0.92 2.48 -11.65
C ILE A 101 2.29 2.42 -12.35
N LEU A 102 2.63 1.33 -13.01
CA LEU A 102 3.89 1.16 -13.73
C LEU A 102 4.07 2.18 -14.85
N LYS A 103 3.01 2.47 -15.64
CA LYS A 103 3.05 3.51 -16.68
C LYS A 103 3.32 4.90 -16.10
N ASN A 104 2.77 5.21 -14.93
CA ASN A 104 3.01 6.51 -14.28
C ASN A 104 4.41 6.57 -13.65
N MET A 105 4.88 5.49 -13.05
CA MET A 105 6.27 5.38 -12.59
C MET A 105 7.28 5.57 -13.74
N ALA A 106 7.01 5.00 -14.92
CA ALA A 106 7.89 5.12 -16.08
C ALA A 106 8.07 6.55 -16.60
N LYS A 107 7.23 7.50 -16.18
CA LYS A 107 7.36 8.94 -16.52
C LYS A 107 8.28 9.70 -15.57
N LYS A 108 8.78 9.06 -14.51
CA LYS A 108 9.62 9.69 -13.50
C LYS A 108 11.08 9.66 -13.88
N ARG A 109 11.87 10.58 -13.32
CA ARG A 109 13.33 10.66 -13.56
C ARG A 109 14.05 9.41 -13.09
N GLY A 110 13.55 8.77 -12.03
CA GLY A 110 14.11 7.52 -11.56
C GLY A 110 13.23 6.77 -10.58
N ILE A 111 13.40 5.44 -10.61
CA ILE A 111 12.66 4.49 -9.80
C ILE A 111 13.66 3.56 -9.12
N CYS A 112 13.41 3.23 -7.86
CA CYS A 112 14.05 2.09 -7.19
C CYS A 112 13.08 1.40 -6.25
N ILE A 113 12.59 0.25 -6.62
CA ILE A 113 11.63 -0.54 -5.83
C ILE A 113 12.24 -1.89 -5.46
N VAL A 114 12.18 -2.23 -4.18
CA VAL A 114 12.51 -3.57 -3.68
C VAL A 114 11.24 -4.39 -3.65
N LEU A 115 11.24 -5.52 -4.36
CA LEU A 115 10.13 -6.47 -4.48
C LEU A 115 10.41 -7.73 -3.68
N THR A 116 9.38 -8.49 -3.34
CA THR A 116 9.56 -9.88 -2.92
C THR A 116 9.97 -10.74 -4.12
N ARG A 117 10.93 -11.64 -3.93
CA ARG A 117 11.28 -12.61 -4.96
C ARG A 117 10.18 -13.66 -5.08
N ASP A 118 9.48 -13.70 -6.21
CA ASP A 118 8.54 -14.77 -6.51
C ASP A 118 8.27 -14.90 -8.03
N LYS A 119 7.32 -15.78 -8.40
CA LYS A 119 6.96 -16.04 -9.80
C LYS A 119 6.39 -14.82 -10.52
N GLU A 120 5.66 -13.95 -9.81
CA GLU A 120 5.07 -12.74 -10.40
C GLU A 120 6.14 -11.74 -10.85
N THR A 121 7.25 -11.61 -10.12
CA THR A 121 8.36 -10.73 -10.52
C THR A 121 9.10 -11.23 -11.74
N GLN A 122 8.97 -12.51 -12.07
CA GLN A 122 9.59 -13.15 -13.24
C GLN A 122 8.62 -13.31 -14.42
N ASN A 123 7.36 -12.94 -14.27
CA ASN A 123 6.36 -13.01 -15.33
C ASN A 123 6.78 -12.13 -16.53
N PRO A 124 6.86 -12.67 -17.77
CA PRO A 124 7.31 -11.92 -18.94
C PRO A 124 6.51 -10.64 -19.20
N ALA A 125 5.19 -10.66 -18.98
CA ALA A 125 4.34 -9.48 -19.16
C ALA A 125 4.70 -8.35 -18.18
N ASN A 126 5.04 -8.69 -16.94
CA ASN A 126 5.51 -7.73 -15.95
C ASN A 126 6.92 -7.24 -16.29
N GLN A 127 7.82 -8.11 -16.73
CA GLN A 127 9.19 -7.73 -17.12
C GLN A 127 9.20 -6.74 -18.29
N LYS A 128 8.29 -6.88 -19.26
CA LYS A 128 8.11 -5.91 -20.35
C LYS A 128 7.70 -4.51 -19.85
N LEU A 129 6.97 -4.43 -18.72
CA LEU A 129 6.63 -3.15 -18.11
C LEU A 129 7.81 -2.62 -17.27
N TYR A 130 8.53 -3.49 -16.59
CA TYR A 130 9.69 -3.16 -15.78
C TYR A 130 10.85 -2.59 -16.59
N SER A 131 11.06 -3.08 -17.82
CA SER A 131 12.11 -2.58 -18.72
C SER A 131 11.94 -1.11 -19.13
N LYS A 132 10.76 -0.52 -18.89
CA LYS A 132 10.47 0.90 -19.15
C LYS A 132 10.79 1.84 -17.98
N LEU A 133 11.17 1.28 -16.83
CA LEU A 133 11.48 2.07 -15.63
C LEU A 133 12.92 2.57 -15.69
N THR A 134 13.12 3.86 -15.47
CA THR A 134 14.44 4.46 -15.37
C THR A 134 15.01 4.21 -13.96
N PRO A 135 16.22 3.66 -13.82
CA PRO A 135 16.85 3.48 -12.51
C PRO A 135 17.21 4.81 -11.84
N SER A 136 16.94 4.95 -10.53
CA SER A 136 17.42 6.08 -9.72
C SER A 136 18.67 5.74 -8.89
N TYR A 137 18.99 4.45 -8.77
CA TYR A 137 20.16 3.97 -8.01
C TYR A 137 20.96 2.96 -8.84
N PRO A 138 22.25 2.82 -8.59
CA PRO A 138 23.04 1.72 -9.16
C PRO A 138 22.38 0.36 -8.91
N GLY A 139 22.46 -0.53 -9.88
CA GLY A 139 21.87 -1.86 -9.75
C GLY A 139 20.42 -2.01 -10.19
N GLY A 140 19.87 -1.02 -10.92
CA GLY A 140 18.59 -1.14 -11.62
C GLY A 140 17.39 -0.55 -10.88
N ALA A 141 16.30 -0.34 -11.63
CA ALA A 141 15.06 0.21 -11.12
C ALA A 141 14.31 -0.76 -10.18
N LEU A 142 14.53 -2.05 -10.34
CA LEU A 142 13.90 -3.08 -9.53
C LEU A 142 14.93 -3.99 -8.90
N ARG A 143 14.70 -4.31 -7.65
CA ARG A 143 15.51 -5.18 -6.82
C ARG A 143 14.63 -6.21 -6.13
N VAL A 144 15.20 -7.30 -5.66
CA VAL A 144 14.46 -8.35 -4.94
C VAL A 144 15.10 -8.65 -3.60
N ALA A 145 14.27 -8.79 -2.56
CA ALA A 145 14.68 -9.21 -1.22
C ALA A 145 13.74 -10.28 -0.68
N GLY A 146 14.26 -11.12 0.21
CA GLY A 146 13.52 -12.24 0.75
C GLY A 146 13.29 -13.34 -0.28
N ASP A 147 12.61 -14.40 0.15
CA ASP A 147 12.26 -15.53 -0.70
C ASP A 147 10.98 -16.16 -0.19
N LYS A 148 10.07 -16.54 -1.07
CA LYS A 148 8.90 -17.34 -0.69
C LYS A 148 9.29 -18.81 -0.63
N GLY A 149 9.42 -19.34 0.57
CA GLY A 149 9.68 -20.74 0.80
C GLY A 149 9.43 -21.11 2.26
N ARG A 150 9.19 -22.39 2.52
CA ARG A 150 8.99 -22.88 3.89
C ARG A 150 10.23 -22.55 4.74
N GLY A 151 10.03 -21.85 5.86
CA GLY A 151 11.11 -21.46 6.77
C GLY A 151 11.96 -20.27 6.31
N LYS A 152 11.60 -19.58 5.20
CA LYS A 152 12.31 -18.40 4.72
C LYS A 152 11.52 -17.12 5.01
N ALA A 153 12.22 -16.05 5.39
CA ALA A 153 11.63 -14.74 5.55
C ALA A 153 11.33 -14.11 4.17
N SER A 154 10.12 -13.61 3.98
CA SER A 154 9.75 -12.83 2.82
C SER A 154 9.71 -11.34 3.17
N MET A 155 10.02 -10.47 2.22
CA MET A 155 9.83 -9.04 2.33
C MET A 155 8.34 -8.73 2.16
N HIS A 156 7.72 -8.16 3.19
CA HIS A 156 6.26 -7.91 3.26
C HIS A 156 5.90 -6.43 3.40
N HIS A 157 6.85 -5.55 3.17
CA HIS A 157 6.56 -4.12 3.14
C HIS A 157 5.65 -3.76 1.95
N ARG A 158 4.83 -2.74 2.17
CA ARG A 158 3.96 -2.13 1.14
C ARG A 158 3.98 -0.63 1.30
N PHE A 159 5.12 -0.01 0.96
CA PHE A 159 5.22 1.43 0.99
C PHE A 159 5.93 1.99 -0.25
N LEU A 160 5.53 3.20 -0.63
CA LEU A 160 6.16 4.01 -1.66
C LEU A 160 6.48 5.38 -1.07
N ILE A 161 7.61 5.93 -1.45
CA ILE A 161 8.08 7.27 -1.08
C ILE A 161 8.26 8.08 -2.34
N GLY A 162 7.70 9.27 -2.39
CA GLY A 162 7.97 10.24 -3.44
C GLY A 162 9.04 11.21 -3.03
N LEU A 163 10.04 11.38 -3.89
CA LEU A 163 11.16 12.29 -3.66
C LEU A 163 11.08 13.46 -4.65
N ASP A 164 11.58 14.60 -4.23
CA ASP A 164 11.73 15.77 -5.08
C ASP A 164 12.97 15.69 -6.00
N LEU A 165 13.28 16.80 -6.68
CA LEU A 165 14.38 16.87 -7.64
C LEU A 165 15.77 16.67 -7.00
N VAL A 166 15.92 17.05 -5.72
CA VAL A 166 17.20 16.89 -4.98
C VAL A 166 17.26 15.58 -4.20
N GLY A 167 16.19 14.79 -4.24
CA GLY A 167 16.13 13.47 -3.61
C GLY A 167 15.57 13.48 -2.19
N GLU A 168 14.99 14.59 -1.74
CA GLU A 168 14.38 14.68 -0.42
C GLU A 168 12.97 14.06 -0.41
N PRO A 169 12.64 13.25 0.62
CA PRO A 169 11.36 12.59 0.72
C PRO A 169 10.24 13.60 1.08
N GLN A 170 9.18 13.58 0.29
CA GLN A 170 8.06 14.52 0.38
C GLN A 170 6.78 13.89 0.92
N TRP A 171 6.60 12.62 0.69
CA TRP A 171 5.43 11.88 1.11
C TRP A 171 5.71 10.37 1.13
N VAL A 172 4.95 9.65 1.93
CA VAL A 172 4.93 8.19 1.95
C VAL A 172 3.50 7.67 1.83
N ILE A 173 3.34 6.59 1.08
CA ILE A 173 2.14 5.76 1.05
C ILE A 173 2.46 4.45 1.71
N ASN A 174 1.66 4.04 2.69
CA ASN A 174 1.79 2.76 3.39
C ASN A 174 0.41 2.13 3.63
N GLY A 175 0.32 0.81 3.63
CA GLY A 175 -0.93 0.09 3.90
C GLY A 175 -0.90 -1.37 3.48
N THR A 176 -2.08 -1.93 3.19
CA THR A 176 -2.20 -3.34 2.78
C THR A 176 -2.21 -3.53 1.27
N PHE A 177 -2.42 -2.45 0.50
CA PHE A 177 -2.61 -2.49 -0.95
C PHE A 177 -1.35 -2.95 -1.66
N ASP A 178 -1.38 -4.14 -2.24
CA ASP A 178 -0.38 -4.56 -3.21
C ASP A 178 -0.54 -3.78 -4.51
N MET A 179 0.56 -3.41 -5.14
CA MET A 179 0.54 -2.61 -6.37
C MET A 179 0.16 -3.48 -7.59
N THR A 180 -0.94 -4.25 -7.45
CA THR A 180 -1.46 -5.19 -8.46
C THR A 180 -2.84 -4.78 -8.95
N GLU A 181 -3.30 -5.38 -10.06
CA GLU A 181 -4.66 -5.13 -10.54
C GLU A 181 -5.71 -5.78 -9.62
N SER A 182 -5.43 -6.98 -9.11
CA SER A 182 -6.33 -7.68 -8.17
C SER A 182 -6.57 -6.92 -6.87
N ALA A 183 -5.58 -6.17 -6.38
CA ALA A 183 -5.76 -5.34 -5.18
C ALA A 183 -6.85 -4.27 -5.34
N THR A 184 -7.17 -3.87 -6.58
CA THR A 184 -8.25 -2.89 -6.83
C THR A 184 -9.64 -3.44 -6.51
N THR A 185 -9.81 -4.74 -6.44
CA THR A 185 -11.08 -5.42 -6.12
C THR A 185 -11.11 -5.96 -4.68
N ASN A 186 -9.98 -5.97 -3.99
CA ASN A 186 -9.89 -6.39 -2.60
C ASN A 186 -10.38 -5.30 -1.64
N ILE A 187 -10.63 -5.70 -0.40
CA ILE A 187 -10.81 -4.76 0.71
C ILE A 187 -9.43 -4.45 1.27
N GLU A 188 -8.98 -3.25 0.98
CA GLU A 188 -7.63 -2.77 1.28
C GLU A 188 -7.70 -1.45 2.03
N ASN A 189 -6.60 -1.06 2.63
CA ASN A 189 -6.43 0.28 3.19
C ASN A 189 -5.05 0.84 2.85
N ILE A 190 -4.97 2.16 2.76
CA ILE A 190 -3.70 2.89 2.75
C ILE A 190 -3.79 4.15 3.60
N MET A 191 -2.64 4.60 4.05
CA MET A 191 -2.40 5.96 4.49
C MET A 191 -1.43 6.64 3.53
N ILE A 192 -1.71 7.90 3.21
CA ILE A 192 -0.77 8.82 2.55
C ILE A 192 -0.40 9.85 3.58
N LEU A 193 0.87 9.96 3.89
CA LEU A 193 1.40 10.91 4.85
C LEU A 193 2.27 11.93 4.10
N GLU A 194 1.86 13.18 4.12
CA GLU A 194 2.63 14.31 3.61
C GLU A 194 3.34 14.95 4.81
N ASP A 195 4.38 14.27 5.29
CA ASP A 195 5.18 14.60 6.45
C ASP A 195 6.63 14.19 6.18
N GLU A 196 7.53 15.16 6.26
CA GLU A 196 8.93 14.97 5.93
C GLU A 196 9.63 14.02 6.90
N ASP A 197 9.39 14.16 8.21
CA ASP A 197 10.05 13.34 9.23
C ASP A 197 9.61 11.88 9.13
N VAL A 198 8.30 11.64 8.96
CA VAL A 198 7.78 10.29 8.72
C VAL A 198 8.34 9.71 7.43
N SER A 199 8.41 10.51 6.36
CA SER A 199 8.94 10.07 5.07
C SER A 199 10.43 9.72 5.16
N LYS A 200 11.22 10.46 5.95
CA LYS A 200 12.62 10.15 6.25
C LYS A 200 12.78 8.82 7.00
N CYS A 201 11.91 8.52 7.97
CA CYS A 201 11.93 7.22 8.67
C CYS A 201 11.73 6.05 7.69
N TYR A 202 10.78 6.17 6.74
CA TYR A 202 10.58 5.17 5.70
C TYR A 202 11.75 5.11 4.72
N MET A 203 12.42 6.23 4.47
CA MET A 203 13.61 6.28 3.62
C MET A 203 14.78 5.49 4.25
N GLU A 204 14.98 5.55 5.57
CA GLU A 204 16.00 4.75 6.26
C GLU A 204 15.68 3.24 6.14
N GLU A 205 14.43 2.84 6.28
CA GLU A 205 14.03 1.45 6.07
C GLU A 205 14.22 1.02 4.61
N PHE A 206 13.89 1.88 3.63
CA PHE A 206 14.19 1.61 2.24
C PHE A 206 15.69 1.39 1.99
N LYS A 207 16.56 2.25 2.53
CA LYS A 207 18.02 2.10 2.42
C LYS A 207 18.51 0.77 3.00
N ARG A 208 17.97 0.37 4.15
CA ARG A 208 18.26 -0.92 4.78
C ARG A 208 17.86 -2.08 3.88
N MET A 209 16.65 -2.06 3.33
CA MET A 209 16.13 -3.09 2.42
C MET A 209 16.89 -3.09 1.08
N TYR A 210 17.27 -1.92 0.57
CA TYR A 210 18.10 -1.79 -0.62
C TYR A 210 19.45 -2.53 -0.42
N ALA A 211 20.13 -2.32 0.69
CA ALA A 211 21.41 -2.97 1.01
C ALA A 211 21.28 -4.51 1.09
N LEU A 212 20.14 -5.02 1.59
CA LEU A 212 19.86 -6.46 1.69
C LEU A 212 19.37 -7.08 0.37
N SER A 213 19.04 -6.28 -0.63
CA SER A 213 18.42 -6.72 -1.87
C SER A 213 19.46 -7.01 -2.97
N LYS A 214 19.00 -7.73 -4.00
CA LYS A 214 19.77 -7.99 -5.23
C LYS A 214 19.03 -7.43 -6.43
N THR A 215 19.77 -7.02 -7.46
CA THR A 215 19.18 -6.55 -8.73
C THR A 215 18.26 -7.63 -9.31
N LEU A 216 17.06 -7.22 -9.72
CA LEU A 216 16.18 -8.07 -10.51
C LEU A 216 16.73 -8.13 -11.93
N LYS A 217 17.13 -9.31 -12.38
CA LYS A 217 17.52 -9.51 -13.79
C LYS A 217 16.26 -9.46 -14.65
N ILE A 218 16.16 -8.46 -15.51
CA ILE A 218 15.10 -8.36 -16.51
C ILE A 218 15.62 -9.07 -17.76
N ASN A 219 14.96 -10.17 -18.12
CA ASN A 219 15.26 -10.84 -19.38
C ASN A 219 14.73 -9.95 -20.50
N HIS A 220 15.63 -9.37 -21.30
CA HIS A 220 15.25 -8.68 -22.51
C HIS A 220 14.66 -9.73 -23.46
N ILE A 221 13.34 -9.79 -23.55
CA ILE A 221 12.66 -10.54 -24.60
C ILE A 221 12.88 -9.72 -25.86
N ILE A 222 13.83 -10.18 -26.70
CA ILE A 222 14.10 -9.66 -28.05
C ILE A 222 12.88 -9.94 -28.94
#